data_1920b45ea2608409a3ebf68bf28962bc
#
_entry.id   1920b45ea2608409a3ebf68bf28962bc
#
_cell.length_a   1.000
_cell.length_b   1.000
_cell.length_c   1.000
_cell.angle_alpha   90.00
_cell.angle_beta   90.00
_cell.angle_gamma   90.00
#
_symmetry.space_group_name_H-M   'P 1'
#
loop_
_entity.id
_entity.type
_entity.pdbx_description
1 polymer ?
#
loop_
_entity_poly.entity_id
_entity_poly.type
_entity_poly.pdbx_seq_one_letter_code
_entity_poly.pdbx_strand_id
1 'polypeptide(L)'
;MAIDKYPSVAIGFFSLIPPILAMVLALVTKEVVSSLFLGCIAASIIYSIAALRGMIPDVPKANPVDVLFTVMGTKISGNVYICLFLLLMGGLINLISLSGGSKAYGRMAQRWIKGKRPALASTIFLGVAMFLDDYFNAITTGTVMRTVADVNKVSRPKLAYVVHTLATNMCITIPLTSWAAAIVSQISDSGVENSFMVFLNTVPFNIYSILSFIMILLNVVLDFDYGKMKFYEDNAKLGLSENDGSRESSSAVEAPHSEKGTVFDLLIPILVLIVLAIFFMFYLGGYFEGGKSINEALGDTSAPQALLYAVFFALLVSLLMYVPRKIIGFADWMEALKEGMKTMIPTLIILVLAWTISGTSGDLLQTGAYVGELVEKSRIPPQLIPAVIFLVGMALSFSMGTAWGTFGVLIPIVVKICSGPNAKYLEASLASCLCGSVFGDNTSPISDTTILVSSSTQCSFLIHVSTQLPYAITVAAVSLVGYIIAGCTNGNLPVTLLSSIILLLVVLTVISILQKRGSIGKTSLEIELPEVNKEAHKEEVKEEIKVESQEGEKEGNEKDLFSDPVVSLSQDAVNASSVVQASAPVQIVTDNATQ
;
A
#
# COMPACT_ATOMS: atom_id res chain seq x y z
N MET A 1 24.68 5.94 -16.55
CA MET A 1 25.48 5.36 -17.68
C MET A 1 24.64 4.91 -18.87
N ALA A 2 23.50 4.35 -18.82
CA ALA A 2 22.76 3.95 -20.03
C ALA A 2 21.65 4.94 -20.43
N ILE A 3 21.13 5.75 -19.52
CA ILE A 3 20.23 6.89 -19.81
C ILE A 3 21.00 7.99 -20.55
N ASP A 4 22.32 8.12 -20.35
CA ASP A 4 23.17 9.06 -21.09
C ASP A 4 23.16 8.84 -22.62
N LYS A 5 22.76 7.63 -23.05
CA LYS A 5 22.58 7.31 -24.48
C LYS A 5 21.35 7.99 -25.09
N TYR A 6 20.32 8.24 -24.29
CA TYR A 6 19.05 8.79 -24.73
C TYR A 6 18.76 10.09 -23.98
N PRO A 7 19.04 11.27 -24.55
CA PRO A 7 18.75 12.55 -23.92
C PRO A 7 17.24 12.77 -23.78
N SER A 8 16.87 13.51 -22.76
CA SER A 8 15.48 13.86 -22.50
C SER A 8 14.91 14.79 -23.57
N VAL A 9 13.62 14.69 -23.82
CA VAL A 9 12.89 15.51 -24.79
C VAL A 9 11.56 15.98 -24.22
N ALA A 10 11.28 17.27 -24.29
CA ALA A 10 10.00 17.84 -23.91
C ALA A 10 9.00 17.69 -25.06
N ILE A 11 8.06 16.76 -24.94
CA ILE A 11 7.03 16.50 -25.96
C ILE A 11 5.62 16.98 -25.54
N GLY A 12 5.55 17.72 -24.44
CA GLY A 12 4.31 18.30 -23.95
C GLY A 12 3.27 17.25 -23.55
N PHE A 13 2.01 17.45 -23.93
CA PHE A 13 0.89 16.58 -23.59
C PHE A 13 1.12 15.08 -23.90
N PHE A 14 1.87 14.77 -24.97
CA PHE A 14 2.12 13.39 -25.38
C PHE A 14 2.90 12.59 -24.31
N SER A 15 3.61 13.26 -23.40
CA SER A 15 4.32 12.61 -22.30
C SER A 15 3.38 11.94 -21.27
N LEU A 16 2.14 12.39 -21.17
CA LEU A 16 1.13 11.84 -20.27
C LEU A 16 0.45 10.57 -20.80
N ILE A 17 0.53 10.32 -22.11
CA ILE A 17 -0.18 9.18 -22.74
C ILE A 17 0.26 7.83 -22.17
N PRO A 18 1.55 7.50 -22.04
CA PRO A 18 1.96 6.16 -21.60
C PRO A 18 1.48 5.79 -20.18
N PRO A 19 1.68 6.62 -19.14
CA PRO A 19 1.21 6.30 -17.81
C PRO A 19 -0.33 6.24 -17.74
N ILE A 20 -1.05 7.14 -18.42
CA ILE A 20 -2.52 7.10 -18.49
C ILE A 20 -2.99 5.83 -19.19
N LEU A 21 -2.36 5.43 -20.29
CA LEU A 21 -2.70 4.19 -21.03
C LEU A 21 -2.51 2.97 -20.13
N ALA A 22 -1.36 2.83 -19.46
CA ALA A 22 -1.09 1.72 -18.55
C ALA A 22 -2.14 1.64 -17.43
N MET A 23 -2.45 2.79 -16.82
CA MET A 23 -3.44 2.88 -15.74
C MET A 23 -4.86 2.50 -16.22
N VAL A 24 -5.32 3.06 -17.34
CA VAL A 24 -6.65 2.76 -17.89
C VAL A 24 -6.76 1.29 -18.26
N LEU A 25 -5.73 0.73 -18.91
CA LEU A 25 -5.71 -0.69 -19.23
C LEU A 25 -5.74 -1.56 -17.97
N ALA A 26 -4.94 -1.25 -16.93
CA ALA A 26 -4.93 -2.01 -15.69
C ALA A 26 -6.30 -2.01 -14.99
N LEU A 27 -7.01 -0.90 -15.01
CA LEU A 27 -8.35 -0.78 -14.42
C LEU A 27 -9.42 -1.52 -15.22
N VAL A 28 -9.32 -1.50 -16.57
CA VAL A 28 -10.31 -2.13 -17.47
C VAL A 28 -10.08 -3.64 -17.56
N THR A 29 -8.84 -4.06 -17.77
CA THR A 29 -8.49 -5.47 -17.97
C THR A 29 -8.34 -6.25 -16.67
N LYS A 30 -8.15 -5.53 -15.54
CA LYS A 30 -7.78 -6.08 -14.24
C LYS A 30 -6.47 -6.89 -14.27
N GLU A 31 -5.63 -6.64 -15.28
CA GLU A 31 -4.35 -7.30 -15.48
C GLU A 31 -3.24 -6.24 -15.55
N VAL A 32 -2.33 -6.25 -14.55
CA VAL A 32 -1.36 -5.18 -14.31
C VAL A 32 -0.12 -5.34 -15.18
N VAL A 33 0.41 -6.56 -15.31
CA VAL A 33 1.70 -6.81 -15.99
C VAL A 33 1.62 -6.42 -17.47
N SER A 34 0.60 -6.92 -18.18
CA SER A 34 0.40 -6.59 -19.61
C SER A 34 0.10 -5.12 -19.82
N SER A 35 -0.66 -4.50 -18.92
CA SER A 35 -1.01 -3.08 -19.00
C SER A 35 0.22 -2.18 -18.84
N LEU A 36 1.07 -2.45 -17.87
CA LEU A 36 2.34 -1.75 -17.67
C LEU A 36 3.28 -1.98 -18.86
N PHE A 37 3.38 -3.21 -19.36
CA PHE A 37 4.23 -3.53 -20.50
C PHE A 37 3.81 -2.78 -21.76
N LEU A 38 2.51 -2.70 -22.05
CA LEU A 38 1.97 -1.90 -23.16
C LEU A 38 2.24 -0.40 -22.96
N GLY A 39 2.13 0.10 -21.72
CA GLY A 39 2.52 1.47 -21.38
C GLY A 39 4.00 1.76 -21.67
N CYS A 40 4.89 0.84 -21.30
CA CYS A 40 6.33 0.95 -21.57
C CYS A 40 6.62 0.94 -23.09
N ILE A 41 5.95 0.08 -23.86
CA ILE A 41 6.06 0.05 -25.32
C ILE A 41 5.57 1.38 -25.91
N ALA A 42 4.43 1.90 -25.49
CA ALA A 42 3.89 3.16 -25.97
C ALA A 42 4.86 4.32 -25.69
N ALA A 43 5.46 4.38 -24.48
CA ALA A 43 6.44 5.37 -24.11
C ALA A 43 7.68 5.34 -25.03
N SER A 44 8.20 4.15 -25.28
CA SER A 44 9.37 3.94 -26.15
C SER A 44 9.09 4.29 -27.61
N ILE A 45 7.88 3.99 -28.11
CA ILE A 45 7.45 4.38 -29.47
C ILE A 45 7.34 5.90 -29.57
N ILE A 46 6.71 6.57 -28.58
CA ILE A 46 6.56 8.03 -28.58
C ILE A 46 7.93 8.72 -28.59
N TYR A 47 8.87 8.23 -27.76
CA TYR A 47 10.24 8.74 -27.75
C TYR A 47 10.93 8.57 -29.12
N SER A 48 10.78 7.40 -29.72
CA SER A 48 11.39 7.11 -31.04
C SER A 48 10.79 7.97 -32.16
N ILE A 49 9.49 8.24 -32.12
CA ILE A 49 8.83 9.17 -33.06
C ILE A 49 9.36 10.59 -32.87
N ALA A 50 9.57 11.04 -31.63
CA ALA A 50 10.16 12.35 -31.36
C ALA A 50 11.59 12.46 -31.94
N ALA A 51 12.40 11.41 -31.78
CA ALA A 51 13.73 11.33 -32.38
C ALA A 51 13.68 11.39 -33.92
N LEU A 52 12.79 10.61 -34.56
CA LEU A 52 12.59 10.60 -36.02
C LEU A 52 12.14 11.97 -36.56
N ARG A 53 11.40 12.74 -35.76
CA ARG A 53 10.96 14.10 -36.11
C ARG A 53 12.07 15.16 -35.92
N GLY A 54 13.28 14.76 -35.53
CA GLY A 54 14.38 15.66 -35.30
C GLY A 54 14.28 16.51 -34.02
N MET A 55 13.39 16.13 -33.10
CA MET A 55 13.27 16.80 -31.79
C MET A 55 14.46 16.50 -30.88
N ILE A 56 15.26 15.48 -31.21
CA ILE A 56 16.45 15.05 -30.49
C ILE A 56 17.64 15.07 -31.48
N PRO A 57 18.43 16.15 -31.50
CA PRO A 57 19.48 16.34 -32.54
C PRO A 57 20.53 15.23 -32.55
N ASP A 58 20.93 14.74 -31.39
CA ASP A 58 22.03 13.78 -31.23
C ASP A 58 21.63 12.31 -31.41
N VAL A 59 20.33 12.03 -31.57
CA VAL A 59 19.78 10.66 -31.71
C VAL A 59 18.80 10.61 -32.87
N PRO A 60 19.27 10.66 -34.13
CA PRO A 60 18.37 10.75 -35.29
C PRO A 60 17.55 9.49 -35.55
N LYS A 61 17.92 8.33 -34.98
CA LYS A 61 17.22 7.05 -35.13
C LYS A 61 17.22 6.28 -33.80
N ALA A 62 16.25 6.54 -32.94
CA ALA A 62 16.02 5.72 -31.76
C ALA A 62 15.14 4.51 -32.13
N ASN A 63 15.63 3.30 -31.86
CA ASN A 63 14.83 2.09 -32.00
C ASN A 63 13.96 1.92 -30.74
N PRO A 64 12.62 1.78 -30.86
CA PRO A 64 11.75 1.64 -29.69
C PRO A 64 12.13 0.47 -28.77
N VAL A 65 12.58 -0.65 -29.33
CA VAL A 65 13.01 -1.82 -28.58
C VAL A 65 14.30 -1.51 -27.79
N ASP A 66 15.26 -0.84 -28.42
CA ASP A 66 16.51 -0.47 -27.74
C ASP A 66 16.26 0.57 -26.63
N VAL A 67 15.36 1.55 -26.86
CA VAL A 67 14.95 2.51 -25.83
C VAL A 67 14.32 1.79 -24.64
N LEU A 68 13.36 0.88 -24.89
CA LEU A 68 12.66 0.11 -23.86
C LEU A 68 13.65 -0.65 -22.96
N PHE A 69 14.50 -1.48 -23.57
CA PHE A 69 15.41 -2.33 -22.80
C PHE A 69 16.59 -1.56 -22.20
N THR A 70 17.00 -0.45 -22.80
CA THR A 70 18.03 0.43 -22.21
C THR A 70 17.50 1.09 -20.94
N VAL A 71 16.29 1.67 -20.97
CA VAL A 71 15.67 2.27 -19.77
C VAL A 71 15.41 1.20 -18.71
N MET A 72 14.84 0.05 -19.10
CA MET A 72 14.59 -1.06 -18.20
C MET A 72 15.88 -1.53 -17.50
N GLY A 73 16.94 -1.76 -18.25
CA GLY A 73 18.24 -2.17 -17.70
C GLY A 73 18.83 -1.14 -16.75
N THR A 74 18.71 0.15 -17.08
CA THR A 74 19.18 1.24 -16.22
C THR A 74 18.38 1.29 -14.90
N LYS A 75 17.06 1.16 -14.98
CA LYS A 75 16.19 1.17 -13.79
C LYS A 75 16.41 -0.06 -12.92
N ILE A 76 16.64 -1.24 -13.50
CA ILE A 76 17.04 -2.44 -12.73
C ILE A 76 18.38 -2.20 -12.05
N SER A 77 19.38 -1.67 -12.76
CA SER A 77 20.70 -1.40 -12.19
C SER A 77 20.63 -0.41 -11.04
N GLY A 78 19.82 0.66 -11.17
CA GLY A 78 19.60 1.63 -10.09
C GLY A 78 18.88 1.07 -8.88
N ASN A 79 18.07 0.03 -9.06
CA ASN A 79 17.25 -0.58 -8.02
C ASN A 79 17.68 -2.01 -7.66
N VAL A 80 18.90 -2.42 -7.99
CA VAL A 80 19.37 -3.80 -7.79
C VAL A 80 19.32 -4.23 -6.34
N TYR A 81 19.59 -3.34 -5.40
CA TYR A 81 19.55 -3.65 -3.97
C TYR A 81 18.15 -4.00 -3.48
N ILE A 82 17.11 -3.29 -3.96
CA ILE A 82 15.72 -3.62 -3.60
C ILE A 82 15.29 -4.95 -4.23
N CYS A 83 15.72 -5.25 -5.46
CA CYS A 83 15.45 -6.53 -6.09
C CYS A 83 16.04 -7.70 -5.29
N LEU A 84 17.31 -7.59 -4.90
CA LEU A 84 17.98 -8.61 -4.09
C LEU A 84 17.36 -8.73 -2.69
N PHE A 85 17.03 -7.60 -2.06
CA PHE A 85 16.35 -7.59 -0.76
C PHE A 85 15.02 -8.33 -0.81
N LEU A 86 14.18 -8.06 -1.81
CA LEU A 86 12.86 -8.71 -1.95
C LEU A 86 12.99 -10.22 -2.15
N LEU A 87 13.93 -10.66 -2.99
CA LEU A 87 14.19 -12.09 -3.17
C LEU A 87 14.57 -12.76 -1.85
N LEU A 88 15.56 -12.21 -1.14
CA LEU A 88 16.02 -12.77 0.13
C LEU A 88 14.93 -12.69 1.21
N MET A 89 14.14 -11.63 1.22
CA MET A 89 13.01 -11.46 2.14
C MET A 89 11.92 -12.52 1.91
N GLY A 90 11.58 -12.81 0.65
CA GLY A 90 10.67 -13.91 0.31
C GLY A 90 11.18 -15.25 0.84
N GLY A 91 12.48 -15.50 0.70
CA GLY A 91 13.15 -16.66 1.28
C GLY A 91 13.04 -16.71 2.81
N LEU A 92 13.30 -15.60 3.50
CA LEU A 92 13.20 -15.50 4.95
C LEU A 92 11.75 -15.75 5.43
N ILE A 93 10.76 -15.18 4.77
CA ILE A 93 9.33 -15.37 5.10
C ILE A 93 8.95 -16.85 5.00
N ASN A 94 9.37 -17.52 3.91
CA ASN A 94 9.08 -18.94 3.72
C ASN A 94 9.78 -19.83 4.78
N LEU A 95 11.03 -19.53 5.12
CA LEU A 95 11.77 -20.22 6.17
C LEU A 95 11.11 -20.07 7.55
N ILE A 96 10.64 -18.86 7.90
CA ILE A 96 9.91 -18.60 9.14
C ILE A 96 8.57 -19.39 9.15
N SER A 97 7.90 -19.47 8.02
CA SER A 97 6.66 -20.27 7.88
C SER A 97 6.93 -21.76 8.09
N LEU A 98 7.92 -22.30 7.37
CA LEU A 98 8.31 -23.72 7.43
C LEU A 98 8.84 -24.11 8.81
N SER A 99 9.52 -23.21 9.53
CA SER A 99 9.97 -23.43 10.91
C SER A 99 8.83 -23.67 11.90
N GLY A 100 7.60 -23.29 11.57
CA GLY A 100 6.44 -23.26 12.48
C GLY A 100 6.40 -22.01 13.38
N GLY A 101 7.35 -21.09 13.21
CA GLY A 101 7.43 -19.83 13.99
C GLY A 101 6.20 -18.96 13.84
N SER A 102 5.70 -18.81 12.60
CA SER A 102 4.48 -18.02 12.31
C SER A 102 3.24 -18.60 13.03
N LYS A 103 3.06 -19.93 13.02
CA LYS A 103 1.95 -20.61 13.72
C LYS A 103 2.06 -20.47 15.24
N ALA A 104 3.28 -20.59 15.79
CA ALA A 104 3.54 -20.40 17.21
C ALA A 104 3.26 -18.95 17.64
N TYR A 105 3.68 -17.96 16.82
CA TYR A 105 3.40 -16.55 17.05
C TYR A 105 1.89 -16.25 16.98
N GLY A 106 1.18 -16.79 16.00
CA GLY A 106 -0.28 -16.66 15.89
C GLY A 106 -0.99 -17.15 17.15
N ARG A 107 -0.62 -18.34 17.68
CA ARG A 107 -1.14 -18.86 18.95
C ARG A 107 -0.83 -17.97 20.16
N MET A 108 0.36 -17.36 20.19
CA MET A 108 0.71 -16.40 21.24
C MET A 108 -0.09 -15.12 21.10
N ALA A 109 -0.17 -14.57 19.88
CA ALA A 109 -0.91 -13.35 19.59
C ALA A 109 -2.39 -13.48 19.97
N GLN A 110 -3.03 -14.65 19.73
CA GLN A 110 -4.40 -14.93 20.19
C GLN A 110 -4.59 -14.78 21.69
N ARG A 111 -3.57 -15.05 22.49
CA ARG A 111 -3.64 -14.92 23.95
C ARG A 111 -3.58 -13.47 24.43
N TRP A 112 -2.80 -12.63 23.72
CA TRP A 112 -2.47 -11.25 24.13
C TRP A 112 -3.31 -10.22 23.38
N ILE A 113 -3.56 -10.44 22.08
CA ILE A 113 -4.30 -9.53 21.21
C ILE A 113 -5.64 -10.20 20.91
N LYS A 114 -6.69 -9.75 21.56
CA LYS A 114 -8.04 -10.31 21.41
C LYS A 114 -8.94 -9.33 20.69
N GLY A 115 -9.29 -9.68 19.44
CA GLY A 115 -10.22 -8.96 18.62
C GLY A 115 -9.60 -7.93 17.67
N LYS A 116 -10.41 -7.44 16.75
CA LYS A 116 -10.05 -6.58 15.63
C LYS A 116 -9.37 -5.27 16.05
N ARG A 117 -9.95 -4.56 17.05
CA ARG A 117 -9.44 -3.25 17.48
C ARG A 117 -8.01 -3.33 18.03
N PRO A 118 -7.69 -4.22 18.99
CA PRO A 118 -6.30 -4.38 19.46
C PRO A 118 -5.33 -4.82 18.36
N ALA A 119 -5.77 -5.66 17.42
CA ALA A 119 -4.92 -6.08 16.29
C ALA A 119 -4.54 -4.90 15.39
N LEU A 120 -5.52 -4.06 15.01
CA LEU A 120 -5.28 -2.86 14.22
C LEU A 120 -4.49 -1.81 15.02
N ALA A 121 -4.76 -1.63 16.31
CA ALA A 121 -3.96 -0.74 17.17
C ALA A 121 -2.50 -1.17 17.26
N SER A 122 -2.23 -2.48 17.36
CA SER A 122 -0.87 -3.03 17.33
C SER A 122 -0.21 -2.81 15.95
N THR A 123 -0.98 -2.89 14.86
CA THR A 123 -0.49 -2.56 13.51
C THR A 123 -0.10 -1.09 13.41
N ILE A 124 -0.94 -0.18 13.94
CA ILE A 124 -0.65 1.25 13.97
C ILE A 124 0.61 1.52 14.79
N PHE A 125 0.72 0.93 15.97
CA PHE A 125 1.90 1.11 16.83
C PHE A 125 3.18 0.66 16.12
N LEU A 126 3.17 -0.53 15.50
CA LEU A 126 4.33 -1.04 14.78
C LEU A 126 4.65 -0.16 13.55
N GLY A 127 3.65 0.21 12.76
CA GLY A 127 3.85 1.06 11.59
C GLY A 127 4.40 2.45 11.94
N VAL A 128 3.95 3.04 13.06
CA VAL A 128 4.55 4.29 13.57
C VAL A 128 5.98 4.06 14.06
N ALA A 129 6.29 2.92 14.68
CA ALA A 129 7.65 2.60 15.13
C ALA A 129 8.63 2.36 13.98
N MET A 130 8.13 1.93 12.80
CA MET A 130 8.93 1.66 11.60
C MET A 130 9.05 2.88 10.67
N PHE A 131 9.01 4.07 11.18
CA PHE A 131 8.90 5.35 10.45
C PHE A 131 10.09 5.71 9.55
N LEU A 132 11.22 5.05 9.68
CA LEU A 132 12.50 5.45 9.06
C LEU A 132 12.45 5.50 7.53
N ASP A 133 11.72 4.55 6.91
CA ASP A 133 11.63 4.39 5.46
C ASP A 133 10.31 3.70 5.10
N ASP A 134 9.68 4.08 3.98
CA ASP A 134 8.38 3.58 3.55
C ASP A 134 8.42 2.11 3.13
N TYR A 135 9.43 1.67 2.39
CA TYR A 135 9.59 0.27 1.97
C TYR A 135 9.85 -0.63 3.18
N PHE A 136 10.70 -0.18 4.09
CA PHE A 136 10.96 -0.89 5.34
C PHE A 136 9.69 -1.06 6.16
N ASN A 137 8.93 0.02 6.33
CA ASN A 137 7.65 0.00 7.05
C ASN A 137 6.65 -0.94 6.36
N ALA A 138 6.41 -0.77 5.05
CA ALA A 138 5.46 -1.55 4.27
C ALA A 138 5.71 -3.06 4.37
N ILE A 139 6.98 -3.47 4.20
CA ILE A 139 7.35 -4.89 4.20
C ILE A 139 7.35 -5.47 5.62
N THR A 140 7.96 -4.78 6.57
CA THR A 140 8.10 -5.29 7.95
C THR A 140 6.74 -5.33 8.65
N THR A 141 6.01 -4.21 8.65
CA THR A 141 4.70 -4.13 9.32
C THR A 141 3.68 -5.06 8.66
N GLY A 142 3.62 -5.10 7.32
CA GLY A 142 2.74 -5.99 6.58
C GLY A 142 2.99 -7.45 6.91
N THR A 143 4.25 -7.89 6.85
CA THR A 143 4.63 -9.30 7.09
C THR A 143 4.37 -9.73 8.53
N VAL A 144 4.75 -8.91 9.51
CA VAL A 144 4.60 -9.24 10.94
C VAL A 144 3.11 -9.26 11.33
N MET A 145 2.35 -8.24 10.91
CA MET A 145 0.97 -8.06 11.36
C MET A 145 -0.03 -8.91 10.60
N ARG A 146 0.35 -9.49 9.46
CA ARG A 146 -0.53 -10.38 8.69
C ARG A 146 -1.08 -11.52 9.54
N THR A 147 -0.22 -12.27 10.22
CA THR A 147 -0.63 -13.39 11.08
C THR A 147 -1.56 -12.94 12.21
N VAL A 148 -1.30 -11.76 12.79
CA VAL A 148 -2.14 -11.17 13.84
C VAL A 148 -3.51 -10.79 13.29
N ALA A 149 -3.55 -10.20 12.09
CA ALA A 149 -4.77 -9.79 11.41
C ALA A 149 -5.67 -10.99 11.07
N ASP A 150 -5.10 -12.05 10.47
CA ASP A 150 -5.83 -13.27 10.09
C ASP A 150 -6.50 -13.92 11.31
N VAL A 151 -5.75 -14.07 12.40
CA VAL A 151 -6.25 -14.65 13.67
C VAL A 151 -7.38 -13.82 14.29
N ASN A 152 -7.31 -12.50 14.16
CA ASN A 152 -8.28 -11.57 14.76
C ASN A 152 -9.40 -11.15 13.78
N LYS A 153 -9.56 -11.87 12.66
CA LYS A 153 -10.61 -11.64 11.66
C LYS A 153 -10.59 -10.21 11.09
N VAL A 154 -9.41 -9.65 10.88
CA VAL A 154 -9.18 -8.42 10.14
C VAL A 154 -8.93 -8.82 8.69
N SER A 155 -9.64 -8.22 7.74
CA SER A 155 -9.43 -8.50 6.32
C SER A 155 -8.04 -8.04 5.87
N ARG A 156 -7.45 -8.75 4.91
CA ARG A 156 -6.16 -8.38 4.33
C ARG A 156 -6.18 -7.01 3.63
N PRO A 157 -7.25 -6.63 2.90
CA PRO A 157 -7.38 -5.27 2.38
C PRO A 157 -7.36 -4.19 3.47
N LYS A 158 -7.98 -4.46 4.64
CA LYS A 158 -7.93 -3.51 5.76
C LYS A 158 -6.54 -3.40 6.36
N LEU A 159 -5.86 -4.51 6.54
CA LEU A 159 -4.46 -4.51 6.95
C LEU A 159 -3.60 -3.73 5.95
N ALA A 160 -3.73 -4.01 4.66
CA ALA A 160 -2.99 -3.34 3.60
C ALA A 160 -3.24 -1.81 3.60
N TYR A 161 -4.49 -1.38 3.75
CA TYR A 161 -4.84 0.04 3.87
C TYR A 161 -4.13 0.71 5.05
N VAL A 162 -4.15 0.08 6.24
CA VAL A 162 -3.52 0.65 7.43
C VAL A 162 -2.00 0.72 7.26
N VAL A 163 -1.37 -0.36 6.79
CA VAL A 163 0.08 -0.43 6.55
C VAL A 163 0.52 0.60 5.53
N HIS A 164 -0.17 0.69 4.38
CA HIS A 164 0.17 1.61 3.31
C HIS A 164 0.06 3.07 3.75
N THR A 165 -1.06 3.40 4.40
CA THR A 165 -1.27 4.76 4.89
C THR A 165 -0.21 5.16 5.92
N LEU A 166 0.23 4.24 6.79
CA LEU A 166 1.29 4.53 7.76
C LEU A 166 2.65 4.66 7.07
N ALA A 167 3.00 3.76 6.16
CA ALA A 167 4.31 3.74 5.52
C ALA A 167 4.64 5.09 4.87
N THR A 168 3.79 5.59 4.00
CA THR A 168 4.05 6.82 3.23
C THR A 168 3.82 8.10 4.02
N ASN A 169 2.72 8.16 4.80
CA ASN A 169 2.39 9.39 5.54
C ASN A 169 3.34 9.69 6.69
N MET A 170 3.90 8.66 7.36
CA MET A 170 4.89 8.87 8.41
C MET A 170 6.19 9.45 7.85
N CYS A 171 6.58 9.05 6.63
CA CYS A 171 7.82 9.50 6.00
C CYS A 171 7.88 11.00 5.72
N ILE A 172 6.75 11.66 5.43
CA ILE A 172 6.70 13.12 5.23
C ILE A 172 6.34 13.89 6.50
N THR A 173 5.98 13.20 7.59
CA THR A 173 5.52 13.84 8.83
C THR A 173 6.63 13.81 9.88
N ILE A 174 7.42 12.76 9.95
CA ILE A 174 8.50 12.60 10.93
C ILE A 174 9.81 13.13 10.33
N PRO A 175 10.53 14.04 11.00
CA PRO A 175 11.72 14.68 10.43
C PRO A 175 13.00 13.83 10.43
N LEU A 176 12.93 12.58 10.91
CA LEU A 176 14.04 11.65 11.02
C LEU A 176 13.91 10.48 10.05
N THR A 177 13.44 10.75 8.84
CA THR A 177 13.21 9.72 7.81
C THR A 177 14.14 9.92 6.62
N SER A 178 14.31 8.87 5.80
CA SER A 178 15.02 8.96 4.52
C SER A 178 14.36 10.00 3.57
N TRP A 179 13.02 10.09 3.60
CA TRP A 179 12.29 11.08 2.81
C TRP A 179 12.52 12.52 3.29
N ALA A 180 12.50 12.76 4.60
CA ALA A 180 12.73 14.09 5.16
C ALA A 180 14.08 14.66 4.71
N ALA A 181 15.12 13.85 4.72
CA ALA A 181 16.44 14.26 4.29
C ALA A 181 16.49 14.60 2.79
N ALA A 182 15.88 13.77 1.94
CA ALA A 182 15.80 14.03 0.51
C ALA A 182 14.98 15.29 0.19
N ILE A 183 13.86 15.51 0.89
CA ILE A 183 13.04 16.72 0.74
C ILE A 183 13.82 17.96 1.15
N VAL A 184 14.55 17.91 2.27
CA VAL A 184 15.39 19.00 2.75
C VAL A 184 16.49 19.33 1.74
N SER A 185 17.15 18.32 1.15
CA SER A 185 18.12 18.51 0.06
C SER A 185 17.48 19.21 -1.13
N GLN A 186 16.33 18.76 -1.60
CA GLN A 186 15.62 19.38 -2.74
C GLN A 186 15.22 20.84 -2.47
N ILE A 187 14.79 21.16 -1.24
CA ILE A 187 14.48 22.54 -0.84
C ILE A 187 15.76 23.40 -0.84
N SER A 188 16.87 22.86 -0.31
CA SER A 188 18.18 23.51 -0.31
C SER A 188 18.70 23.78 -1.71
N ASP A 189 18.66 22.77 -2.60
CA ASP A 189 19.09 22.87 -3.99
C ASP A 189 18.27 23.89 -4.80
N SER A 190 17.04 24.18 -4.31
CA SER A 190 16.17 25.21 -4.87
C SER A 190 16.51 26.62 -4.38
N GLY A 191 17.57 26.79 -3.58
CA GLY A 191 18.07 28.10 -3.10
C GLY A 191 17.36 28.64 -1.85
N VAL A 192 16.68 27.78 -1.08
CA VAL A 192 16.02 28.18 0.18
C VAL A 192 16.99 28.04 1.35
N GLU A 193 17.27 29.13 2.02
CA GLU A 193 18.04 29.13 3.27
C GLU A 193 17.29 28.43 4.40
N ASN A 194 18.01 27.78 5.32
CA ASN A 194 17.44 27.04 6.45
C ASN A 194 16.40 25.98 6.03
N SER A 195 16.66 25.25 4.97
CA SER A 195 15.77 24.27 4.33
C SER A 195 15.17 23.25 5.32
N PHE A 196 15.95 22.82 6.33
CA PHE A 196 15.45 21.92 7.38
C PHE A 196 14.34 22.57 8.24
N MET A 197 14.50 23.85 8.60
CA MET A 197 13.48 24.55 9.36
C MET A 197 12.22 24.79 8.52
N VAL A 198 12.38 25.12 7.24
CA VAL A 198 11.26 25.22 6.30
C VAL A 198 10.53 23.91 6.20
N PHE A 199 11.24 22.78 6.09
CA PHE A 199 10.61 21.45 6.11
C PHE A 199 9.85 21.20 7.43
N LEU A 200 10.44 21.47 8.59
CA LEU A 200 9.75 21.33 9.88
C LEU A 200 8.46 22.14 9.94
N ASN A 201 8.47 23.37 9.40
CA ASN A 201 7.29 24.23 9.34
C ASN A 201 6.23 23.69 8.35
N THR A 202 6.59 22.85 7.38
CA THR A 202 5.59 22.19 6.51
C THR A 202 4.83 21.08 7.22
N VAL A 203 5.44 20.41 8.21
CA VAL A 203 4.85 19.23 8.88
C VAL A 203 3.45 19.49 9.43
N PRO A 204 3.16 20.58 10.14
CA PRO A 204 1.81 20.87 10.61
C PRO A 204 0.79 21.14 9.48
N PHE A 205 1.26 21.52 8.29
CA PHE A 205 0.45 21.71 7.09
C PHE A 205 0.29 20.45 6.25
N ASN A 206 0.84 19.31 6.66
CA ASN A 206 0.64 18.01 5.99
C ASN A 206 -0.80 17.50 6.24
N ILE A 207 -1.79 18.28 5.78
CA ILE A 207 -3.22 18.08 6.09
C ILE A 207 -3.67 16.68 5.70
N TYR A 208 -3.35 16.23 4.49
CA TYR A 208 -3.74 14.89 4.02
C TYR A 208 -3.19 13.78 4.91
N SER A 209 -1.92 13.86 5.30
CA SER A 209 -1.29 12.84 6.16
C SER A 209 -1.88 12.83 7.56
N ILE A 210 -2.10 14.00 8.16
CA ILE A 210 -2.71 14.14 9.48
C ILE A 210 -4.14 13.60 9.46
N LEU A 211 -4.94 13.97 8.46
CA LEU A 211 -6.32 13.49 8.32
C LEU A 211 -6.39 12.00 7.99
N SER A 212 -5.45 11.46 7.21
CA SER A 212 -5.34 10.02 6.94
C SER A 212 -5.05 9.23 8.20
N PHE A 213 -4.17 9.73 9.07
CA PHE A 213 -3.90 9.12 10.36
C PHE A 213 -5.12 9.16 11.29
N ILE A 214 -5.81 10.31 11.36
CA ILE A 214 -7.08 10.45 12.10
C ILE A 214 -8.13 9.50 11.54
N MET A 215 -8.23 9.35 10.23
CA MET A 215 -9.15 8.41 9.56
C MET A 215 -8.90 6.97 9.98
N ILE A 216 -7.65 6.52 10.01
CA ILE A 216 -7.30 5.18 10.50
C ILE A 216 -7.72 5.01 11.97
N LEU A 217 -7.39 5.97 12.82
CA LEU A 217 -7.78 5.92 14.24
C LEU A 217 -9.30 5.84 14.41
N LEU A 218 -10.06 6.66 13.68
CA LEU A 218 -11.52 6.63 13.72
C LEU A 218 -12.07 5.29 13.22
N ASN A 219 -11.50 4.72 12.16
CA ASN A 219 -11.90 3.41 11.65
C ASN A 219 -11.67 2.29 12.68
N VAL A 220 -10.58 2.38 13.46
CA VAL A 220 -10.28 1.40 14.52
C VAL A 220 -11.20 1.58 15.72
N VAL A 221 -11.37 2.82 16.20
CA VAL A 221 -12.16 3.12 17.40
C VAL A 221 -13.65 2.88 17.16
N LEU A 222 -14.18 3.35 16.02
CA LEU A 222 -15.61 3.27 15.71
C LEU A 222 -16.01 1.94 15.05
N ASP A 223 -15.04 1.12 14.61
CA ASP A 223 -15.28 -0.08 13.77
C ASP A 223 -16.17 0.23 12.57
N PHE A 224 -15.86 1.37 11.92
CA PHE A 224 -16.65 1.92 10.83
C PHE A 224 -15.91 1.75 9.50
N ASP A 225 -16.52 1.01 8.59
CA ASP A 225 -16.03 0.80 7.24
C ASP A 225 -17.13 1.06 6.21
N TYR A 226 -16.75 1.55 5.02
CA TYR A 226 -17.67 1.85 3.93
C TYR A 226 -17.08 1.45 2.56
N GLY A 227 -17.92 1.50 1.52
CA GLY A 227 -17.53 1.07 0.19
C GLY A 227 -17.16 -0.42 0.13
N LYS A 228 -16.24 -0.78 -0.75
CA LYS A 228 -15.78 -2.16 -0.91
C LYS A 228 -15.09 -2.72 0.34
N MET A 229 -14.41 -1.89 1.11
CA MET A 229 -13.74 -2.32 2.34
C MET A 229 -14.73 -2.98 3.31
N LYS A 230 -15.93 -2.41 3.45
CA LYS A 230 -16.95 -2.99 4.32
C LYS A 230 -17.32 -4.41 3.93
N PHE A 231 -17.47 -4.70 2.64
CA PHE A 231 -17.75 -6.05 2.14
C PHE A 231 -16.67 -7.04 2.60
N TYR A 232 -15.39 -6.67 2.44
CA TYR A 232 -14.27 -7.52 2.84
C TYR A 232 -14.20 -7.70 4.36
N GLU A 233 -14.44 -6.66 5.13
CA GLU A 233 -14.47 -6.75 6.58
C GLU A 233 -15.65 -7.58 7.13
N ASP A 234 -16.82 -7.50 6.51
CA ASP A 234 -17.97 -8.29 6.90
C ASP A 234 -17.75 -9.78 6.58
N ASN A 235 -17.11 -10.11 5.46
CA ASN A 235 -16.70 -11.48 5.13
C ASN A 235 -15.65 -12.02 6.11
N ALA A 236 -14.66 -11.22 6.48
CA ALA A 236 -13.64 -11.61 7.45
C ALA A 236 -14.24 -11.92 8.84
N LYS A 237 -15.26 -11.18 9.26
CA LYS A 237 -16.00 -11.48 10.52
C LYS A 237 -16.65 -12.86 10.49
N LEU A 238 -17.16 -13.29 9.32
CA LEU A 238 -17.78 -14.60 9.11
C LEU A 238 -16.74 -15.73 9.00
N GLY A 239 -15.44 -15.41 9.00
CA GLY A 239 -14.38 -16.39 8.81
C GLY A 239 -14.21 -16.82 7.35
N LEU A 240 -14.89 -16.15 6.42
CA LEU A 240 -14.71 -16.36 4.99
C LEU A 240 -13.40 -15.70 4.59
N SER A 241 -12.35 -16.49 4.48
CA SER A 241 -11.05 -16.03 3.99
C SER A 241 -11.16 -15.75 2.50
N GLU A 242 -10.87 -14.50 2.12
CA GLU A 242 -10.85 -14.09 0.73
C GLU A 242 -9.59 -14.53 0.04
N ASN A 243 -9.61 -15.72 -0.45
CA ASN A 243 -8.82 -16.08 -1.59
C ASN A 243 -9.63 -15.79 -2.85
N ASP A 244 -9.84 -14.50 -3.13
CA ASP A 244 -10.50 -14.11 -4.35
C ASP A 244 -9.49 -14.05 -5.50
N GLY A 245 -9.75 -14.86 -6.53
CA GLY A 245 -9.14 -14.78 -7.85
C GLY A 245 -7.81 -15.48 -8.06
N SER A 246 -7.04 -15.80 -7.05
CA SER A 246 -5.90 -16.71 -7.17
C SER A 246 -6.23 -18.07 -6.57
N ARG A 247 -7.08 -18.83 -7.27
CA ARG A 247 -7.34 -20.25 -6.98
C ARG A 247 -6.08 -21.12 -6.98
N GLU A 248 -4.91 -20.52 -7.20
CA GLU A 248 -3.63 -21.25 -7.25
C GLU A 248 -2.87 -21.32 -5.92
N SER A 249 -3.30 -20.63 -4.84
CA SER A 249 -2.54 -20.68 -3.59
C SER A 249 -3.31 -20.89 -2.30
N SER A 250 -4.58 -21.28 -2.34
CA SER A 250 -5.35 -21.51 -1.11
C SER A 250 -5.98 -22.89 -0.95
N SER A 251 -5.71 -23.81 -1.81
CA SER A 251 -5.44 -25.16 -1.31
C SER A 251 -4.00 -25.15 -0.76
N ALA A 252 -3.74 -24.27 0.19
CA ALA A 252 -2.68 -24.51 1.13
C ALA A 252 -3.09 -25.79 1.90
N VAL A 253 -2.90 -26.94 1.29
CA VAL A 253 -2.30 -28.05 2.01
C VAL A 253 -1.35 -27.33 2.95
N GLU A 254 -1.62 -27.34 4.27
CA GLU A 254 -0.72 -26.72 5.28
C GLU A 254 0.68 -27.15 4.88
N ALA A 255 1.48 -26.19 4.38
CA ALA A 255 2.83 -26.54 3.94
C ALA A 255 3.47 -27.25 5.12
N PRO A 256 4.10 -28.41 4.93
CA PRO A 256 4.61 -29.22 6.03
C PRO A 256 5.48 -28.32 6.89
N HIS A 257 4.96 -27.91 8.04
CA HIS A 257 5.65 -27.06 8.99
C HIS A 257 6.16 -27.93 10.15
N SER A 258 7.30 -27.54 10.70
CA SER A 258 7.85 -28.21 11.85
C SER A 258 6.99 -27.96 13.08
N GLU A 259 6.53 -29.00 13.75
CA GLU A 259 5.82 -28.88 15.05
C GLU A 259 6.72 -28.38 16.17
N LYS A 260 8.05 -28.41 15.99
CA LYS A 260 9.06 -27.96 16.95
C LYS A 260 9.24 -26.45 16.99
N GLY A 261 8.59 -25.71 16.09
CA GLY A 261 8.70 -24.27 15.99
C GLY A 261 8.19 -23.54 17.24
N THR A 262 8.92 -22.53 17.64
CA THR A 262 8.61 -21.64 18.76
C THR A 262 8.37 -20.21 18.27
N VAL A 263 7.80 -19.36 19.11
CA VAL A 263 7.61 -17.94 18.82
C VAL A 263 8.93 -17.23 18.49
N PHE A 264 10.02 -17.66 19.11
CA PHE A 264 11.36 -17.11 18.89
C PHE A 264 11.89 -17.37 17.48
N ASP A 265 11.40 -18.40 16.81
CA ASP A 265 11.79 -18.73 15.43
C ASP A 265 11.22 -17.73 14.40
N LEU A 266 10.23 -16.94 14.78
CA LEU A 266 9.80 -15.76 14.04
C LEU A 266 10.43 -14.48 14.60
N LEU A 267 10.33 -14.27 15.92
CA LEU A 267 10.69 -12.99 16.52
C LEU A 267 12.18 -12.65 16.39
N ILE A 268 13.10 -13.63 16.57
CA ILE A 268 14.52 -13.34 16.53
C ILE A 268 14.99 -12.93 15.14
N PRO A 269 14.70 -13.65 14.03
CA PRO A 269 15.09 -13.21 12.70
C PRO A 269 14.51 -11.84 12.33
N ILE A 270 13.25 -11.57 12.68
CA ILE A 270 12.61 -10.27 12.44
C ILE A 270 13.26 -9.15 13.28
N LEU A 271 13.52 -9.41 14.57
CA LEU A 271 14.21 -8.42 15.42
C LEU A 271 15.62 -8.12 14.91
N VAL A 272 16.36 -9.14 14.48
CA VAL A 272 17.68 -8.98 13.86
C VAL A 272 17.57 -8.14 12.58
N LEU A 273 16.58 -8.43 11.74
CA LEU A 273 16.30 -7.62 10.54
C LEU A 273 16.10 -6.15 10.90
N ILE A 274 15.22 -5.86 11.86
CA ILE A 274 14.90 -4.48 12.28
C ILE A 274 16.13 -3.77 12.85
N VAL A 275 16.79 -4.38 13.81
CA VAL A 275 17.95 -3.77 14.49
C VAL A 275 19.09 -3.52 13.52
N LEU A 276 19.39 -4.50 12.65
CA LEU A 276 20.46 -4.35 11.68
C LEU A 276 20.09 -3.43 10.51
N ALA A 277 18.82 -3.34 10.12
CA ALA A 277 18.39 -2.33 9.13
C ALA A 277 18.67 -0.91 9.65
N ILE A 278 18.27 -0.62 10.88
CA ILE A 278 18.55 0.67 11.53
C ILE A 278 20.07 0.90 11.65
N PHE A 279 20.83 -0.08 12.11
CA PHE A 279 22.27 0.02 12.23
C PHE A 279 22.92 0.31 10.87
N PHE A 280 22.57 -0.45 9.82
CA PHE A 280 23.15 -0.27 8.50
C PHE A 280 22.71 1.04 7.82
N MET A 281 21.51 1.57 8.12
CA MET A 281 21.12 2.91 7.66
C MET A 281 22.08 3.97 8.19
N PHE A 282 22.42 3.95 9.47
CA PHE A 282 23.41 4.85 10.04
C PHE A 282 24.84 4.59 9.58
N TYR A 283 25.21 3.31 9.40
CA TYR A 283 26.53 2.91 8.95
C TYR A 283 26.80 3.38 7.50
N LEU A 284 25.89 3.08 6.58
CA LEU A 284 26.03 3.46 5.17
C LEU A 284 25.89 4.98 4.95
N GLY A 285 25.15 5.66 5.83
CA GLY A 285 25.04 7.11 5.82
C GLY A 285 26.26 7.85 6.37
N GLY A 286 27.26 7.10 6.91
CA GLY A 286 28.52 7.67 7.42
C GLY A 286 28.39 8.30 8.81
N TYR A 287 27.35 7.97 9.59
CA TYR A 287 27.18 8.52 10.95
C TYR A 287 28.35 8.21 11.88
N PHE A 288 28.90 6.99 11.78
CA PHE A 288 29.99 6.52 12.63
C PHE A 288 31.37 7.04 12.22
N GLU A 289 31.50 7.65 11.04
CA GLU A 289 32.73 8.30 10.60
C GLU A 289 32.96 9.67 11.28
N GLY A 290 31.91 10.19 11.91
CA GLY A 290 31.89 11.47 12.61
C GLY A 290 31.61 12.67 11.70
N GLY A 291 31.11 13.74 12.29
CA GLY A 291 30.84 15.02 11.59
C GLY A 291 29.47 15.15 10.93
N LYS A 292 28.70 14.07 10.85
CA LYS A 292 27.32 14.11 10.32
C LYS A 292 26.28 14.05 11.44
N SER A 293 25.24 14.84 11.29
CA SER A 293 24.03 14.71 12.10
C SER A 293 23.23 13.46 11.73
N ILE A 294 22.29 13.05 12.56
CA ILE A 294 21.35 11.92 12.26
C ILE A 294 20.63 12.16 10.93
N ASN A 295 20.17 13.38 10.66
CA ASN A 295 19.43 13.71 9.45
C ASN A 295 20.30 13.63 8.20
N GLU A 296 21.54 14.13 8.25
CA GLU A 296 22.49 14.04 7.16
C GLU A 296 22.84 12.57 6.87
N ALA A 297 23.09 11.78 7.90
CA ALA A 297 23.39 10.36 7.74
C ALA A 297 22.20 9.59 7.10
N LEU A 298 20.96 9.87 7.53
CA LEU A 298 19.77 9.25 6.92
C LEU A 298 19.56 9.70 5.47
N GLY A 299 19.92 10.95 5.13
CA GLY A 299 19.85 11.47 3.76
C GLY A 299 20.84 10.84 2.80
N ASP A 300 22.03 10.58 3.29
CA ASP A 300 23.12 10.00 2.48
C ASP A 300 23.05 8.46 2.42
N THR A 301 22.12 7.83 3.15
CA THR A 301 22.00 6.38 3.18
C THR A 301 21.25 5.82 1.97
N SER A 302 21.63 4.61 1.56
CA SER A 302 20.83 3.79 0.66
C SER A 302 20.00 2.82 1.48
N ALA A 303 18.73 3.17 1.76
CA ALA A 303 17.82 2.31 2.52
C ALA A 303 17.69 0.89 1.93
N PRO A 304 17.52 0.69 0.59
CA PRO A 304 17.50 -0.66 0.01
C PRO A 304 18.77 -1.48 0.25
N GLN A 305 19.93 -0.83 0.26
CA GLN A 305 21.21 -1.50 0.54
C GLN A 305 21.31 -1.90 2.02
N ALA A 306 20.89 -1.02 2.93
CA ALA A 306 20.83 -1.34 4.37
C ALA A 306 19.91 -2.52 4.65
N LEU A 307 18.74 -2.56 4.03
CA LEU A 307 17.78 -3.64 4.11
C LEU A 307 18.33 -4.97 3.57
N LEU A 308 19.04 -4.92 2.44
CA LEU A 308 19.71 -6.10 1.87
C LEU A 308 20.72 -6.70 2.85
N TYR A 309 21.55 -5.86 3.48
CA TYR A 309 22.51 -6.34 4.48
C TYR A 309 21.79 -6.93 5.69
N ALA A 310 20.75 -6.26 6.17
CA ALA A 310 19.99 -6.72 7.32
C ALA A 310 19.31 -8.08 7.08
N VAL A 311 18.67 -8.28 5.93
CA VAL A 311 18.01 -9.56 5.60
C VAL A 311 19.04 -10.69 5.42
N PHE A 312 20.21 -10.39 4.86
CA PHE A 312 21.29 -11.36 4.76
C PHE A 312 21.70 -11.91 6.14
N PHE A 313 21.91 -11.03 7.12
CA PHE A 313 22.21 -11.46 8.49
C PHE A 313 21.03 -12.15 9.17
N ALA A 314 19.80 -11.72 8.92
CA ALA A 314 18.61 -12.40 9.42
C ALA A 314 18.49 -13.84 8.88
N LEU A 315 18.86 -14.08 7.61
CA LEU A 315 18.97 -15.42 7.02
C LEU A 315 20.06 -16.25 7.68
N LEU A 316 21.25 -15.69 7.95
CA LEU A 316 22.31 -16.39 8.67
C LEU A 316 21.85 -16.78 10.08
N VAL A 317 21.16 -15.89 10.78
CA VAL A 317 20.59 -16.19 12.10
C VAL A 317 19.54 -17.29 12.00
N SER A 318 18.66 -17.27 11.00
CA SER A 318 17.68 -18.35 10.78
C SER A 318 18.36 -19.70 10.52
N LEU A 319 19.46 -19.72 9.75
CA LEU A 319 20.26 -20.91 9.50
C LEU A 319 20.83 -21.49 10.82
N LEU A 320 21.46 -20.62 11.62
CA LEU A 320 22.06 -21.00 12.91
C LEU A 320 21.02 -21.40 13.95
N MET A 321 19.80 -20.91 13.86
CA MET A 321 18.72 -21.27 14.77
C MET A 321 18.02 -22.57 14.37
N TYR A 322 17.74 -22.78 13.07
CA TYR A 322 16.85 -23.86 12.64
C TYR A 322 17.60 -25.17 12.40
N VAL A 323 18.80 -25.13 11.79
CA VAL A 323 19.52 -26.33 11.38
C VAL A 323 20.14 -27.07 12.60
N PRO A 324 20.87 -26.43 13.54
CA PRO A 324 21.43 -27.12 14.69
C PRO A 324 20.36 -27.69 15.63
N ARG A 325 19.20 -27.00 15.75
CA ARG A 325 18.05 -27.46 16.55
C ARG A 325 17.24 -28.56 15.84
N LYS A 326 17.62 -28.96 14.62
CA LYS A 326 16.90 -29.94 13.80
C LYS A 326 15.39 -29.60 13.63
N ILE A 327 15.11 -28.34 13.49
CA ILE A 327 13.76 -27.83 13.11
C ILE A 327 13.56 -28.05 11.61
N ILE A 328 14.58 -27.69 10.82
CA ILE A 328 14.66 -27.85 9.37
C ILE A 328 16.03 -28.41 9.04
N GLY A 329 16.14 -29.38 8.12
CA GLY A 329 17.40 -29.85 7.58
C GLY A 329 18.10 -28.80 6.73
N PHE A 330 19.42 -28.87 6.54
CA PHE A 330 20.13 -27.89 5.72
C PHE A 330 19.65 -27.90 4.26
N ALA A 331 19.43 -29.09 3.70
CA ALA A 331 18.90 -29.22 2.31
C ALA A 331 17.50 -28.61 2.18
N ASP A 332 16.62 -28.88 3.15
CA ASP A 332 15.28 -28.33 3.20
C ASP A 332 15.29 -26.81 3.42
N TRP A 333 16.26 -26.29 4.22
CA TRP A 333 16.47 -24.87 4.41
C TRP A 333 16.82 -24.17 3.10
N MET A 334 17.76 -24.75 2.31
CA MET A 334 18.15 -24.22 1.00
C MET A 334 17.00 -24.30 -0.01
N GLU A 335 16.20 -25.36 0.02
CA GLU A 335 15.02 -25.50 -0.83
C GLU A 335 13.95 -24.47 -0.46
N ALA A 336 13.64 -24.32 0.83
CA ALA A 336 12.69 -23.33 1.31
C ALA A 336 13.12 -21.89 0.96
N LEU A 337 14.42 -21.58 1.04
CA LEU A 337 14.96 -20.29 0.60
C LEU A 337 14.65 -20.05 -0.87
N LYS A 338 14.94 -21.03 -1.75
CA LYS A 338 14.69 -20.93 -3.19
C LYS A 338 13.18 -20.76 -3.50
N GLU A 339 12.34 -21.58 -2.88
CA GLU A 339 10.90 -21.51 -3.08
C GLU A 339 10.34 -20.14 -2.62
N GLY A 340 10.82 -19.62 -1.48
CA GLY A 340 10.45 -18.29 -1.01
C GLY A 340 10.91 -17.18 -1.96
N MET A 341 12.11 -17.28 -2.55
CA MET A 341 12.56 -16.33 -3.58
C MET A 341 11.65 -16.34 -4.82
N LYS A 342 11.19 -17.51 -5.26
CA LYS A 342 10.26 -17.63 -6.40
C LYS A 342 8.94 -16.90 -6.16
N THR A 343 8.44 -16.85 -4.93
CA THR A 343 7.19 -16.14 -4.62
C THR A 343 7.26 -14.63 -4.85
N MET A 344 8.47 -14.05 -4.90
CA MET A 344 8.68 -12.62 -5.14
C MET A 344 8.82 -12.25 -6.63
N ILE A 345 8.91 -13.24 -7.53
CA ILE A 345 9.09 -12.97 -8.97
C ILE A 345 7.95 -12.14 -9.56
N PRO A 346 6.66 -12.41 -9.30
CA PRO A 346 5.57 -11.58 -9.82
C PRO A 346 5.69 -10.11 -9.37
N THR A 347 6.02 -9.88 -8.10
CA THR A 347 6.24 -8.55 -7.54
C THR A 347 7.39 -7.83 -8.26
N LEU A 348 8.51 -8.52 -8.50
CA LEU A 348 9.67 -7.96 -9.21
C LEU A 348 9.33 -7.59 -10.66
N ILE A 349 8.56 -8.42 -11.37
CA ILE A 349 8.13 -8.11 -12.74
C ILE A 349 7.35 -6.80 -12.77
N ILE A 350 6.38 -6.65 -11.86
CA ILE A 350 5.56 -5.44 -11.79
C ILE A 350 6.42 -4.21 -11.45
N LEU A 351 7.32 -4.32 -10.47
CA LEU A 351 8.24 -3.25 -10.09
C LEU A 351 9.14 -2.81 -11.25
N VAL A 352 9.76 -3.75 -11.95
CA VAL A 352 10.62 -3.46 -13.11
C VAL A 352 9.85 -2.70 -14.19
N LEU A 353 8.63 -3.11 -14.50
CA LEU A 353 7.79 -2.43 -15.48
C LEU A 353 7.35 -1.04 -14.99
N ALA A 354 6.97 -0.91 -13.71
CA ALA A 354 6.60 0.36 -13.10
C ALA A 354 7.77 1.36 -13.11
N TRP A 355 8.98 0.94 -12.75
CA TRP A 355 10.17 1.79 -12.85
C TRP A 355 10.52 2.13 -14.30
N THR A 356 10.29 1.22 -15.24
CA THR A 356 10.56 1.47 -16.67
C THR A 356 9.63 2.54 -17.22
N ILE A 357 8.32 2.45 -16.93
CA ILE A 357 7.35 3.45 -17.41
C ILE A 357 7.58 4.81 -16.74
N SER A 358 7.87 4.82 -15.44
CA SER A 358 8.23 6.04 -14.70
C SER A 358 9.48 6.69 -15.27
N GLY A 359 10.54 5.91 -15.52
CA GLY A 359 11.78 6.41 -16.12
C GLY A 359 11.59 6.91 -17.55
N THR A 360 10.85 6.20 -18.38
CA THR A 360 10.62 6.65 -19.76
C THR A 360 9.76 7.92 -19.77
N SER A 361 8.66 7.96 -19.03
CA SER A 361 7.75 9.12 -19.00
C SER A 361 8.35 10.32 -18.24
N GLY A 362 8.94 10.08 -17.05
CA GLY A 362 9.52 11.13 -16.22
C GLY A 362 10.84 11.66 -16.76
N ASP A 363 11.82 10.75 -16.94
CA ASP A 363 13.19 11.16 -17.25
C ASP A 363 13.37 11.49 -18.75
N LEU A 364 12.87 10.64 -19.65
CA LEU A 364 13.04 10.85 -21.09
C LEU A 364 12.02 11.80 -21.71
N LEU A 365 10.73 11.62 -21.42
CA LEU A 365 9.64 12.41 -22.02
C LEU A 365 9.29 13.68 -21.22
N GLN A 366 9.95 13.90 -20.08
CA GLN A 366 9.84 15.08 -19.23
C GLN A 366 8.40 15.43 -18.81
N THR A 367 7.62 14.42 -18.45
CA THR A 367 6.21 14.58 -18.00
C THR A 367 6.08 15.61 -16.88
N GLY A 368 6.95 15.52 -15.86
CA GLY A 368 6.93 16.43 -14.72
C GLY A 368 7.24 17.87 -15.11
N ALA A 369 8.23 18.08 -15.98
CA ALA A 369 8.56 19.42 -16.47
C ALA A 369 7.41 20.05 -17.25
N TYR A 370 6.70 19.27 -18.10
CA TYR A 370 5.53 19.74 -18.81
C TYR A 370 4.41 20.20 -17.88
N VAL A 371 4.09 19.39 -16.87
CA VAL A 371 3.06 19.73 -15.88
C VAL A 371 3.47 20.97 -15.08
N GLY A 372 4.75 21.07 -14.69
CA GLY A 372 5.30 22.23 -14.01
C GLY A 372 5.18 23.52 -14.83
N GLU A 373 5.49 23.46 -16.13
CA GLU A 373 5.35 24.61 -17.04
C GLU A 373 3.87 25.06 -17.19
N LEU A 374 2.96 24.10 -17.20
CA LEU A 374 1.50 24.39 -17.22
C LEU A 374 1.07 25.16 -15.96
N VAL A 375 1.56 24.75 -14.79
CA VAL A 375 1.26 25.43 -13.52
C VAL A 375 1.90 26.81 -13.48
N GLU A 376 3.16 26.96 -13.90
CA GLU A 376 3.86 28.24 -13.91
C GLU A 376 3.21 29.26 -14.85
N LYS A 377 2.75 28.83 -16.02
CA LYS A 377 2.05 29.69 -16.99
C LYS A 377 0.64 30.05 -16.59
N SER A 378 0.04 29.34 -15.64
CA SER A 378 -1.30 29.61 -15.17
C SER A 378 -1.34 30.88 -14.29
N ARG A 379 -2.30 31.77 -14.51
CA ARG A 379 -2.52 32.97 -13.68
C ARG A 379 -3.35 32.59 -12.46
N ILE A 380 -2.82 31.73 -11.58
CA ILE A 380 -3.50 31.26 -10.40
C ILE A 380 -3.53 32.39 -9.33
N PRO A 381 -4.70 32.70 -8.73
CA PRO A 381 -4.74 33.58 -7.57
C PRO A 381 -3.84 33.06 -6.45
N PRO A 382 -2.99 33.91 -5.83
CA PRO A 382 -2.01 33.44 -4.83
C PRO A 382 -2.62 32.62 -3.69
N GLN A 383 -3.85 32.91 -3.30
CA GLN A 383 -4.57 32.20 -2.24
C GLN A 383 -4.92 30.74 -2.62
N LEU A 384 -4.95 30.42 -3.91
CA LEU A 384 -5.26 29.07 -4.39
C LEU A 384 -4.00 28.23 -4.67
N ILE A 385 -2.79 28.81 -4.56
CA ILE A 385 -1.53 28.11 -4.84
C ILE A 385 -1.44 26.77 -4.09
N PRO A 386 -1.64 26.69 -2.74
CA PRO A 386 -1.53 25.41 -2.05
C PRO A 386 -2.54 24.36 -2.56
N ALA A 387 -3.79 24.76 -2.84
CA ALA A 387 -4.82 23.86 -3.33
C ALA A 387 -4.53 23.35 -4.74
N VAL A 388 -4.03 24.21 -5.63
CA VAL A 388 -3.67 23.82 -7.01
C VAL A 388 -2.45 22.91 -7.01
N ILE A 389 -1.42 23.22 -6.20
CA ILE A 389 -0.24 22.36 -6.05
C ILE A 389 -0.64 20.97 -5.52
N PHE A 390 -1.58 20.89 -4.57
CA PHE A 390 -2.11 19.62 -4.10
C PHE A 390 -2.74 18.81 -5.23
N LEU A 391 -3.62 19.41 -6.04
CA LEU A 391 -4.26 18.73 -7.17
C LEU A 391 -3.25 18.28 -8.23
N VAL A 392 -2.25 19.12 -8.53
CA VAL A 392 -1.18 18.79 -9.48
C VAL A 392 -0.33 17.64 -8.95
N GLY A 393 0.06 17.68 -7.68
CA GLY A 393 0.79 16.61 -7.01
C GLY A 393 0.03 15.29 -7.04
N MET A 394 -1.29 15.33 -6.73
CA MET A 394 -2.17 14.16 -6.82
C MET A 394 -2.20 13.55 -8.23
N ALA A 395 -2.45 14.37 -9.24
CA ALA A 395 -2.55 13.91 -10.62
C ALA A 395 -1.22 13.38 -11.16
N LEU A 396 -0.13 14.06 -10.86
CA LEU A 396 1.20 13.70 -11.32
C LEU A 396 1.68 12.40 -10.65
N SER A 397 1.58 12.29 -9.32
CA SER A 397 1.99 11.10 -8.59
C SER A 397 1.11 9.89 -8.94
N PHE A 398 -0.19 10.09 -9.09
CA PHE A 398 -1.10 9.03 -9.53
C PHE A 398 -0.72 8.48 -10.92
N SER A 399 -0.35 9.38 -11.86
CA SER A 399 0.03 8.98 -13.21
C SER A 399 1.44 8.41 -13.32
N MET A 400 2.37 8.84 -12.48
CA MET A 400 3.76 8.35 -12.47
C MET A 400 3.96 7.12 -11.57
N GLY A 401 3.06 6.91 -10.62
CA GLY A 401 3.16 5.81 -9.64
C GLY A 401 4.29 6.00 -8.63
N THR A 402 4.71 7.24 -8.36
CA THR A 402 5.79 7.50 -7.40
C THR A 402 5.65 8.88 -6.75
N ALA A 403 5.72 8.89 -5.42
CA ALA A 403 5.79 10.14 -4.66
C ALA A 403 7.16 10.82 -4.86
N TRP A 404 8.25 10.05 -4.87
CA TRP A 404 9.62 10.55 -5.02
C TRP A 404 9.82 11.36 -6.31
N GLY A 405 9.41 10.79 -7.44
CA GLY A 405 9.50 11.47 -8.73
C GLY A 405 8.66 12.75 -8.78
N THR A 406 7.53 12.74 -8.09
CA THR A 406 6.60 13.87 -8.08
C THR A 406 7.12 15.03 -7.26
N PHE A 407 7.50 14.84 -6.01
CA PHE A 407 8.02 15.95 -5.20
C PHE A 407 9.39 16.40 -5.66
N GLY A 408 10.23 15.51 -6.20
CA GLY A 408 11.52 15.88 -6.80
C GLY A 408 11.40 16.89 -7.95
N VAL A 409 10.32 16.81 -8.73
CA VAL A 409 10.04 17.78 -9.80
C VAL A 409 9.29 19.01 -9.28
N LEU A 410 8.31 18.82 -8.38
CA LEU A 410 7.44 19.92 -7.98
C LEU A 410 8.06 20.85 -6.95
N ILE A 411 8.94 20.39 -6.03
CA ILE A 411 9.55 21.25 -5.00
C ILE A 411 10.25 22.48 -5.60
N PRO A 412 11.15 22.36 -6.61
CA PRO A 412 11.77 23.51 -7.23
C PRO A 412 10.77 24.51 -7.84
N ILE A 413 9.69 23.98 -8.43
CA ILE A 413 8.62 24.77 -9.04
C ILE A 413 7.83 25.52 -7.97
N VAL A 414 7.47 24.84 -6.86
CA VAL A 414 6.76 25.44 -5.72
C VAL A 414 7.61 26.56 -5.09
N VAL A 415 8.91 26.33 -4.88
CA VAL A 415 9.81 27.35 -4.35
C VAL A 415 9.84 28.59 -5.25
N LYS A 416 9.92 28.37 -6.58
CA LYS A 416 9.92 29.47 -7.55
C LYS A 416 8.60 30.26 -7.55
N ILE A 417 7.44 29.59 -7.53
CA ILE A 417 6.11 30.21 -7.50
C ILE A 417 5.88 30.96 -6.18
N CYS A 418 6.35 30.41 -5.07
CA CYS A 418 6.22 30.97 -3.74
C CYS A 418 7.36 31.92 -3.36
N SER A 419 8.12 32.45 -4.34
CA SER A 419 9.13 33.49 -4.10
C SER A 419 8.51 34.91 -4.03
N GLY A 420 9.24 35.86 -3.44
CA GLY A 420 8.83 37.27 -3.37
C GLY A 420 7.48 37.49 -2.65
N PRO A 421 6.48 38.12 -3.30
CA PRO A 421 5.19 38.43 -2.66
C PRO A 421 4.41 37.20 -2.19
N ASN A 422 4.69 36.03 -2.73
CA ASN A 422 4.02 34.78 -2.44
C ASN A 422 4.72 33.95 -1.36
N ALA A 423 5.82 34.42 -0.78
CA ALA A 423 6.64 33.69 0.21
C ALA A 423 5.83 33.16 1.41
N LYS A 424 4.79 33.88 1.81
CA LYS A 424 3.89 33.47 2.91
C LYS A 424 3.10 32.17 2.64
N TYR A 425 3.05 31.69 1.39
CA TYR A 425 2.38 30.45 1.01
C TYR A 425 3.36 29.27 0.87
N LEU A 426 4.68 29.49 1.04
CA LEU A 426 5.71 28.49 0.76
C LEU A 426 5.50 27.20 1.56
N GLU A 427 5.36 27.30 2.87
CA GLU A 427 5.24 26.15 3.77
C GLU A 427 3.96 25.34 3.47
N ALA A 428 2.82 26.00 3.33
CA ALA A 428 1.55 25.35 2.98
C ALA A 428 1.59 24.72 1.57
N SER A 429 2.29 25.34 0.62
CA SER A 429 2.42 24.82 -0.76
C SER A 429 3.40 23.66 -0.85
N LEU A 430 4.50 23.68 -0.10
CA LEU A 430 5.40 22.53 0.03
C LEU A 430 4.67 21.35 0.69
N ALA A 431 3.94 21.59 1.79
CA ALA A 431 3.12 20.57 2.43
C ALA A 431 2.07 19.99 1.47
N SER A 432 1.41 20.84 0.69
CA SER A 432 0.42 20.39 -0.30
C SER A 432 1.05 19.57 -1.44
N CYS A 433 2.27 19.93 -1.87
CA CYS A 433 3.06 19.16 -2.83
C CYS A 433 3.37 17.75 -2.29
N LEU A 434 3.89 17.66 -1.07
CA LEU A 434 4.21 16.38 -0.41
C LEU A 434 2.95 15.52 -0.22
N CYS A 435 1.89 16.11 0.30
CA CYS A 435 0.63 15.42 0.53
C CYS A 435 -0.06 14.96 -0.77
N GLY A 436 0.00 15.76 -1.83
CA GLY A 436 -0.49 15.38 -3.15
C GLY A 436 0.31 14.21 -3.73
N SER A 437 1.63 14.24 -3.55
CA SER A 437 2.52 13.15 -3.97
C SER A 437 2.20 11.84 -3.24
N VAL A 438 1.99 11.89 -1.92
CA VAL A 438 1.59 10.72 -1.11
C VAL A 438 0.20 10.21 -1.49
N PHE A 439 -0.78 11.08 -1.74
CA PHE A 439 -2.10 10.64 -2.21
C PHE A 439 -2.00 9.85 -3.52
N GLY A 440 -1.26 10.38 -4.49
CA GLY A 440 -1.11 9.73 -5.79
C GLY A 440 -0.43 8.37 -5.67
N ASP A 441 0.62 8.28 -4.88
CA ASP A 441 1.31 7.04 -4.55
C ASP A 441 0.36 6.02 -3.90
N ASN A 442 -0.38 6.43 -2.87
CA ASN A 442 -1.33 5.57 -2.16
C ASN A 442 -2.50 5.07 -3.02
N THR A 443 -2.82 5.71 -4.11
CA THR A 443 -4.00 5.39 -4.94
C THR A 443 -3.66 4.86 -6.32
N SER A 444 -2.41 5.04 -6.77
CA SER A 444 -1.97 4.63 -8.09
C SER A 444 -1.86 3.10 -8.20
N PRO A 445 -2.46 2.51 -9.25
CA PRO A 445 -2.28 1.09 -9.54
C PRO A 445 -0.91 0.76 -10.16
N ILE A 446 0.00 1.68 -10.24
CA ILE A 446 1.37 1.49 -10.73
C ILE A 446 2.42 1.92 -9.69
N SER A 447 1.98 2.20 -8.46
CA SER A 447 2.87 2.57 -7.36
C SER A 447 3.67 1.37 -6.84
N ASP A 448 4.96 1.57 -6.67
CA ASP A 448 5.87 0.59 -6.10
C ASP A 448 5.53 0.30 -4.63
N THR A 449 5.18 1.31 -3.82
CA THR A 449 4.74 1.12 -2.44
C THR A 449 3.44 0.32 -2.36
N THR A 450 2.47 0.58 -3.24
CA THR A 450 1.23 -0.23 -3.35
C THR A 450 1.54 -1.70 -3.61
N ILE A 451 2.51 -1.97 -4.50
CA ILE A 451 2.95 -3.33 -4.85
C ILE A 451 3.58 -4.03 -3.64
N LEU A 452 4.49 -3.33 -2.93
CA LEU A 452 5.18 -3.87 -1.75
C LEU A 452 4.22 -4.17 -0.60
N VAL A 453 3.27 -3.28 -0.31
CA VAL A 453 2.23 -3.49 0.70
C VAL A 453 1.33 -4.68 0.34
N SER A 454 0.90 -4.77 -0.92
CA SER A 454 0.09 -5.91 -1.39
C SER A 454 0.81 -7.23 -1.21
N SER A 455 2.11 -7.27 -1.54
CA SER A 455 2.95 -8.46 -1.37
C SER A 455 3.14 -8.83 0.10
N SER A 456 3.49 -7.88 0.97
CA SER A 456 3.77 -8.13 2.38
C SER A 456 2.52 -8.57 3.16
N THR A 457 1.37 -7.98 2.85
CA THR A 457 0.09 -8.33 3.46
C THR A 457 -0.60 -9.52 2.78
N GLN A 458 -0.09 -9.98 1.63
CA GLN A 458 -0.72 -10.97 0.76
C GLN A 458 -2.17 -10.59 0.41
N CYS A 459 -2.40 -9.32 0.16
CA CYS A 459 -3.63 -8.80 -0.39
C CYS A 459 -3.52 -8.72 -1.91
N SER A 460 -4.57 -9.11 -2.65
CA SER A 460 -4.59 -8.88 -4.09
C SER A 460 -4.40 -7.39 -4.39
N PHE A 461 -3.50 -7.09 -5.30
CA PHE A 461 -3.10 -5.74 -5.65
C PHE A 461 -4.27 -4.83 -6.06
N LEU A 462 -5.14 -5.30 -6.97
CA LEU A 462 -6.32 -4.55 -7.41
C LEU A 462 -7.37 -4.41 -6.32
N ILE A 463 -7.49 -5.41 -5.44
CA ILE A 463 -8.38 -5.35 -4.28
C ILE A 463 -7.88 -4.27 -3.33
N HIS A 464 -6.57 -4.26 -3.02
CA HIS A 464 -5.96 -3.23 -2.19
C HIS A 464 -6.25 -1.83 -2.73
N VAL A 465 -5.92 -1.54 -4.00
CA VAL A 465 -6.19 -0.24 -4.64
C VAL A 465 -7.67 0.12 -4.56
N SER A 466 -8.56 -0.80 -4.98
CA SER A 466 -10.00 -0.50 -5.07
C SER A 466 -10.69 -0.33 -3.71
N THR A 467 -10.15 -0.92 -2.64
CA THR A 467 -10.69 -0.78 -1.28
C THR A 467 -10.15 0.45 -0.57
N GLN A 468 -8.90 0.85 -0.84
CA GLN A 468 -8.27 2.04 -0.28
C GLN A 468 -8.78 3.34 -0.91
N LEU A 469 -9.04 3.33 -2.22
CA LEU A 469 -9.39 4.51 -3.01
C LEU A 469 -10.54 5.35 -2.42
N PRO A 470 -11.69 4.80 -1.96
CA PRO A 470 -12.74 5.60 -1.34
C PRO A 470 -12.30 6.36 -0.09
N TYR A 471 -11.41 5.77 0.72
CA TYR A 471 -10.87 6.40 1.94
C TYR A 471 -9.93 7.53 1.57
N ALA A 472 -8.99 7.29 0.66
CA ALA A 472 -8.04 8.28 0.18
C ALA A 472 -8.74 9.47 -0.48
N ILE A 473 -9.76 9.24 -1.34
CA ILE A 473 -10.55 10.31 -1.97
C ILE A 473 -11.31 11.12 -0.92
N THR A 474 -11.90 10.48 0.08
CA THR A 474 -12.61 11.20 1.16
C THR A 474 -11.66 12.15 1.89
N VAL A 475 -10.49 11.67 2.28
CA VAL A 475 -9.49 12.49 2.97
C VAL A 475 -8.94 13.57 2.05
N ALA A 476 -8.66 13.25 0.77
CA ALA A 476 -8.15 14.22 -0.20
C ALA A 476 -9.12 15.35 -0.49
N ALA A 477 -10.43 15.05 -0.61
CA ALA A 477 -11.46 16.08 -0.81
C ALA A 477 -11.52 17.06 0.38
N VAL A 478 -11.44 16.54 1.60
CA VAL A 478 -11.38 17.37 2.82
C VAL A 478 -10.08 18.17 2.86
N SER A 479 -8.95 17.55 2.51
CA SER A 479 -7.63 18.20 2.49
C SER A 479 -7.56 19.33 1.46
N LEU A 480 -8.20 19.14 0.29
CA LEU A 480 -8.29 20.19 -0.72
C LEU A 480 -8.98 21.44 -0.17
N VAL A 481 -10.11 21.26 0.54
CA VAL A 481 -10.78 22.38 1.22
C VAL A 481 -9.87 22.99 2.29
N GLY A 482 -9.14 22.16 3.04
CA GLY A 482 -8.14 22.62 4.01
C GLY A 482 -7.05 23.49 3.37
N TYR A 483 -6.53 23.11 2.19
CA TYR A 483 -5.53 23.92 1.47
C TYR A 483 -6.11 25.20 0.88
N ILE A 484 -7.38 25.23 0.49
CA ILE A 484 -8.09 26.49 0.14
C ILE A 484 -8.16 27.41 1.36
N ILE A 485 -8.54 26.88 2.53
CA ILE A 485 -8.59 27.64 3.79
C ILE A 485 -7.19 28.14 4.16
N ALA A 486 -6.16 27.31 4.09
CA ALA A 486 -4.78 27.70 4.36
C ALA A 486 -4.35 28.89 3.50
N GLY A 487 -4.64 28.85 2.21
CA GLY A 487 -4.36 29.95 1.29
C GLY A 487 -5.16 31.23 1.59
N CYS A 488 -6.47 31.11 1.84
CA CYS A 488 -7.33 32.26 2.16
C CYS A 488 -7.01 32.90 3.51
N THR A 489 -6.49 32.13 4.47
CA THR A 489 -6.12 32.61 5.81
C THR A 489 -4.63 32.98 5.94
N ASN A 490 -3.90 33.04 4.81
CA ASN A 490 -2.46 33.30 4.77
C ASN A 490 -1.62 32.36 5.67
N GLY A 491 -1.95 31.07 5.67
CA GLY A 491 -1.23 30.06 6.45
C GLY A 491 -1.61 30.03 7.95
N ASN A 492 -2.83 30.45 8.32
CA ASN A 492 -3.27 30.32 9.71
C ASN A 492 -3.49 28.84 10.06
N LEU A 493 -2.49 28.22 10.69
CA LEU A 493 -2.46 26.79 11.00
C LEU A 493 -3.63 26.33 11.90
N PRO A 494 -3.94 26.97 13.06
CA PRO A 494 -5.06 26.57 13.89
C PRO A 494 -6.40 26.53 13.15
N VAL A 495 -6.69 27.56 12.34
CA VAL A 495 -7.93 27.64 11.57
C VAL A 495 -7.96 26.52 10.53
N THR A 496 -6.85 26.31 9.82
CA THR A 496 -6.74 25.29 8.77
C THR A 496 -6.94 23.87 9.30
N LEU A 497 -6.22 23.51 10.37
CA LEU A 497 -6.30 22.16 10.92
C LEU A 497 -7.65 21.89 11.59
N LEU A 498 -8.13 22.80 12.44
CA LEU A 498 -9.41 22.60 13.13
C LEU A 498 -10.58 22.49 12.15
N SER A 499 -10.63 23.38 11.14
CA SER A 499 -11.68 23.31 10.12
C SER A 499 -11.61 22.03 9.30
N SER A 500 -10.42 21.55 8.96
CA SER A 500 -10.23 20.30 8.19
C SER A 500 -10.64 19.07 9.01
N ILE A 501 -10.28 19.01 10.30
CA ILE A 501 -10.68 17.93 11.21
C ILE A 501 -12.21 17.92 11.39
N ILE A 502 -12.81 19.07 11.65
CA ILE A 502 -14.28 19.19 11.80
C ILE A 502 -14.96 18.75 10.52
N LEU A 503 -14.47 19.18 9.37
CA LEU A 503 -15.04 18.80 8.07
C LEU A 503 -14.94 17.29 7.84
N LEU A 504 -13.81 16.65 8.18
CA LEU A 504 -13.66 15.19 8.09
C LEU A 504 -14.71 14.48 8.95
N LEU A 505 -14.88 14.90 10.20
CA LEU A 505 -15.88 14.32 11.10
C LEU A 505 -17.31 14.47 10.57
N VAL A 506 -17.63 15.65 10.01
CA VAL A 506 -18.94 15.89 9.36
C VAL A 506 -19.14 14.96 8.17
N VAL A 507 -18.16 14.86 7.28
CA VAL A 507 -18.23 13.99 6.09
C VAL A 507 -18.42 12.52 6.51
N LEU A 508 -17.66 12.02 7.47
CA LEU A 508 -17.79 10.65 7.97
C LEU A 508 -19.15 10.40 8.63
N THR A 509 -19.66 11.39 9.36
CA THR A 509 -21.01 11.31 9.95
C THR A 509 -22.08 11.21 8.87
N VAL A 510 -21.98 12.03 7.82
CA VAL A 510 -22.88 11.98 6.67
C VAL A 510 -22.82 10.63 5.96
N ILE A 511 -21.60 10.11 5.68
CA ILE A 511 -21.40 8.78 5.08
C ILE A 511 -22.06 7.70 5.96
N SER A 512 -21.88 7.75 7.28
CA SER A 512 -22.48 6.81 8.23
C SER A 512 -24.01 6.85 8.20
N ILE A 513 -24.59 8.04 8.15
CA ILE A 513 -26.06 8.21 8.08
C ILE A 513 -26.60 7.68 6.74
N LEU A 514 -25.96 8.01 5.61
CA LEU A 514 -26.36 7.55 4.30
C LEU A 514 -26.25 6.03 4.16
N GLN A 515 -25.24 5.43 4.76
CA GLN A 515 -25.06 3.99 4.80
C GLN A 515 -26.16 3.31 5.63
N LYS A 516 -26.51 3.84 6.80
CA LYS A 516 -27.62 3.32 7.62
C LYS A 516 -28.98 3.45 6.92
N ARG A 517 -29.16 4.46 6.07
CA ARG A 517 -30.39 4.65 5.27
C ARG A 517 -30.46 3.78 4.01
N GLY A 518 -29.44 2.93 3.76
CA GLY A 518 -29.39 2.08 2.57
C GLY A 518 -29.17 2.81 1.25
N SER A 519 -28.83 4.12 1.29
CA SER A 519 -28.54 4.93 0.10
C SER A 519 -27.14 4.70 -0.45
N ILE A 520 -26.20 4.23 0.39
CA ILE A 520 -24.83 3.86 0.02
C ILE A 520 -24.59 2.46 0.59
N GLY A 521 -24.32 1.46 -0.25
CA GLY A 521 -23.96 0.12 0.23
C GLY A 521 -24.74 -1.04 -0.39
N LYS A 522 -25.74 -0.78 -1.22
CA LYS A 522 -26.21 -1.76 -2.20
C LYS A 522 -25.34 -1.67 -3.44
N THR A 523 -24.06 -1.95 -3.27
CA THR A 523 -23.22 -2.21 -4.44
C THR A 523 -23.69 -3.55 -5.00
N SER A 524 -23.98 -3.57 -6.29
CA SER A 524 -24.38 -4.70 -7.13
C SER A 524 -23.33 -5.84 -7.18
N LEU A 525 -22.74 -6.19 -6.06
CA LEU A 525 -21.85 -7.32 -5.79
C LEU A 525 -22.60 -8.53 -5.19
N GLU A 526 -23.94 -8.48 -5.18
CA GLU A 526 -24.75 -9.70 -5.03
C GLU A 526 -24.68 -10.64 -6.27
N ILE A 527 -23.96 -10.23 -7.29
CA ILE A 527 -23.79 -10.99 -8.53
C ILE A 527 -22.32 -11.42 -8.60
N GLU A 528 -22.05 -12.61 -8.12
CA GLU A 528 -20.99 -13.55 -8.47
C GLU A 528 -20.39 -14.30 -7.27
N LEU A 529 -21.25 -14.79 -6.40
CA LEU A 529 -20.87 -16.02 -5.68
C LEU A 529 -21.26 -17.18 -6.62
N PRO A 530 -20.33 -18.04 -7.05
CA PRO A 530 -20.70 -19.24 -7.77
C PRO A 530 -21.71 -20.04 -6.93
N GLU A 531 -22.80 -20.49 -7.52
CA GLU A 531 -23.87 -21.27 -6.85
C GLU A 531 -23.32 -22.49 -6.10
N VAL A 532 -22.16 -22.99 -6.49
CA VAL A 532 -21.44 -24.08 -5.83
C VAL A 532 -21.13 -23.80 -4.34
N ASN A 533 -20.88 -22.55 -3.95
CA ASN A 533 -20.61 -22.21 -2.53
C ASN A 533 -21.87 -22.05 -1.67
N LYS A 534 -23.03 -21.80 -2.29
CA LYS A 534 -24.29 -21.73 -1.55
C LYS A 534 -24.82 -23.11 -1.16
N GLU A 535 -24.54 -24.12 -1.97
CA GLU A 535 -24.94 -25.49 -1.67
C GLU A 535 -23.97 -26.17 -0.69
N ALA A 536 -22.66 -25.96 -0.82
CA ALA A 536 -21.67 -26.47 0.13
C ALA A 536 -21.89 -25.91 1.55
N HIS A 537 -22.19 -24.64 1.68
CA HIS A 537 -22.46 -24.03 2.99
C HIS A 537 -23.81 -24.47 3.58
N LYS A 538 -24.80 -24.78 2.74
CA LYS A 538 -26.06 -25.38 3.20
C LYS A 538 -25.88 -26.83 3.65
N GLU A 539 -24.94 -27.56 3.08
CA GLU A 539 -24.63 -28.92 3.51
C GLU A 539 -23.76 -28.91 4.78
N GLU A 540 -22.76 -28.04 4.92
CA GLU A 540 -21.99 -27.90 6.16
C GLU A 540 -22.86 -27.49 7.36
N VAL A 541 -23.74 -26.51 7.20
CA VAL A 541 -24.67 -26.10 8.27
C VAL A 541 -25.67 -27.21 8.58
N LYS A 542 -26.07 -28.05 7.61
CA LYS A 542 -26.91 -29.22 7.87
C LYS A 542 -26.15 -30.36 8.56
N GLU A 543 -24.86 -30.51 8.30
CA GLU A 543 -24.02 -31.49 9.01
C GLU A 543 -23.73 -31.03 10.44
N GLU A 544 -23.41 -29.76 10.69
CA GLU A 544 -23.24 -29.23 12.06
C GLU A 544 -24.52 -29.38 12.90
N ILE A 545 -25.68 -29.05 12.34
CA ILE A 545 -26.98 -29.24 13.04
C ILE A 545 -27.26 -30.73 13.29
N LYS A 546 -26.79 -31.63 12.41
CA LYS A 546 -26.92 -33.08 12.62
C LYS A 546 -25.98 -33.61 13.70
N VAL A 547 -24.78 -33.07 13.77
CA VAL A 547 -23.79 -33.45 14.80
C VAL A 547 -24.25 -32.96 16.17
N GLU A 548 -24.70 -31.70 16.30
CA GLU A 548 -25.25 -31.19 17.55
C GLU A 548 -26.51 -31.93 18.00
N SER A 549 -27.37 -32.37 17.07
CA SER A 549 -28.56 -33.18 17.42
C SER A 549 -28.21 -34.62 17.83
N GLN A 550 -27.11 -35.19 17.33
CA GLN A 550 -26.63 -36.52 17.72
C GLN A 550 -25.82 -36.50 19.04
N GLU A 551 -25.12 -35.39 19.35
CA GLU A 551 -24.50 -35.22 20.66
C GLU A 551 -25.54 -34.95 21.76
N GLY A 552 -26.59 -34.20 21.48
CA GLY A 552 -27.70 -34.00 22.41
C GLY A 552 -28.47 -35.28 22.74
N GLU A 553 -28.58 -36.24 21.78
CA GLU A 553 -29.20 -37.56 22.05
C GLU A 553 -28.25 -38.53 22.80
N LYS A 554 -26.96 -38.36 22.74
CA LYS A 554 -26.00 -39.17 23.51
C LYS A 554 -25.85 -38.72 24.97
N GLU A 555 -25.99 -37.42 25.24
CA GLU A 555 -26.01 -36.90 26.63
C GLU A 555 -27.36 -37.12 27.36
N GLY A 556 -28.47 -37.34 26.63
CA GLY A 556 -29.80 -37.62 27.20
C GLY A 556 -29.97 -39.01 27.79
N ASN A 557 -29.03 -39.96 27.54
CA ASN A 557 -29.17 -41.36 27.99
C ASN A 557 -28.32 -41.70 29.22
N GLU A 558 -27.67 -40.73 29.87
CA GLU A 558 -26.77 -40.99 31.01
C GLU A 558 -27.06 -40.17 32.29
N LYS A 559 -28.20 -39.44 32.34
CA LYS A 559 -28.61 -38.70 33.57
C LYS A 559 -30.10 -38.75 33.84
N ASP A 560 -30.60 -39.92 34.24
CA ASP A 560 -31.68 -40.00 35.21
C ASP A 560 -31.05 -39.87 36.59
N LEU A 561 -31.01 -38.68 37.12
CA LEU A 561 -31.13 -38.30 38.55
C LEU A 561 -30.88 -36.78 38.72
N PHE A 562 -31.89 -36.10 39.25
CA PHE A 562 -31.99 -34.71 39.75
C PHE A 562 -32.54 -33.63 38.82
N SER A 563 -33.84 -33.43 39.04
CA SER A 563 -34.68 -32.21 39.08
C SER A 563 -34.12 -30.83 38.63
N ASP A 564 -34.80 -30.28 37.60
CA ASP A 564 -35.31 -28.89 37.36
C ASP A 564 -34.47 -27.64 37.65
N PRO A 565 -34.66 -26.49 36.96
CA PRO A 565 -35.65 -26.08 35.95
C PRO A 565 -35.13 -25.21 34.77
N VAL A 566 -35.91 -25.23 33.67
CA VAL A 566 -36.25 -24.16 32.71
C VAL A 566 -35.24 -23.05 32.46
N VAL A 567 -34.63 -23.03 31.27
CA VAL A 567 -34.20 -21.81 30.59
C VAL A 567 -34.81 -21.77 29.19
N SER A 568 -35.68 -20.78 28.99
CA SER A 568 -36.28 -20.41 27.72
C SER A 568 -35.23 -19.88 26.74
N LEU A 569 -35.00 -20.59 25.64
CA LEU A 569 -34.28 -20.04 24.48
C LEU A 569 -35.29 -19.33 23.58
N SER A 570 -34.96 -18.09 23.28
CA SER A 570 -35.77 -17.09 22.60
C SER A 570 -36.09 -17.46 21.15
N GLN A 571 -37.34 -17.20 20.77
CA GLN A 571 -37.96 -17.34 19.45
C GLN A 571 -37.36 -16.45 18.34
N ASP A 572 -36.22 -15.78 18.56
CA ASP A 572 -35.65 -14.82 17.60
C ASP A 572 -34.82 -15.47 16.46
N ALA A 573 -34.46 -16.73 16.59
CA ALA A 573 -33.72 -17.45 15.54
C ALA A 573 -34.61 -18.02 14.42
N VAL A 574 -35.90 -18.12 14.62
CA VAL A 574 -36.86 -18.72 13.64
C VAL A 574 -37.41 -17.66 12.68
N ASN A 575 -37.37 -16.37 13.03
CA ASN A 575 -37.91 -15.30 12.19
C ASN A 575 -36.92 -14.75 11.12
N ALA A 576 -35.68 -15.18 11.13
CA ALA A 576 -34.71 -14.79 10.09
C ALA A 576 -34.80 -15.60 8.78
N SER A 577 -35.50 -16.75 8.81
CA SER A 577 -35.63 -17.64 7.64
C SER A 577 -36.91 -17.45 6.82
N SER A 578 -37.84 -16.56 7.23
CA SER A 578 -39.12 -16.36 6.54
C SER A 578 -39.21 -15.13 5.61
N VAL A 579 -38.11 -14.36 5.40
CA VAL A 579 -38.12 -13.16 4.53
C VAL A 579 -37.53 -13.43 3.12
N VAL A 580 -37.18 -14.66 2.79
CA VAL A 580 -36.60 -15.01 1.47
C VAL A 580 -37.59 -15.77 0.56
N GLN A 581 -38.87 -15.71 0.80
CA GLN A 581 -39.86 -16.26 -0.12
C GLN A 581 -40.86 -15.19 -0.59
N ALA A 582 -40.46 -14.38 -1.56
CA ALA A 582 -41.38 -13.76 -2.53
C ALA A 582 -40.60 -13.01 -3.61
N SER A 583 -40.23 -13.67 -4.69
CA SER A 583 -40.27 -13.09 -6.04
C SER A 583 -40.11 -14.18 -7.10
N ALA A 584 -41.07 -14.22 -8.00
CA ALA A 584 -41.33 -15.21 -9.02
C ALA A 584 -40.31 -15.16 -10.18
N PRO A 585 -40.28 -16.18 -11.09
CA PRO A 585 -39.21 -16.41 -12.04
C PRO A 585 -39.34 -15.56 -13.29
N VAL A 586 -38.22 -15.05 -13.77
CA VAL A 586 -38.09 -14.46 -15.13
C VAL A 586 -37.60 -15.56 -16.07
N GLN A 587 -38.38 -15.81 -17.12
CA GLN A 587 -38.06 -16.71 -18.22
C GLN A 587 -36.85 -16.22 -19.00
N ILE A 588 -35.89 -17.10 -19.22
CA ILE A 588 -34.79 -16.90 -20.18
C ILE A 588 -35.24 -17.49 -21.52
N VAL A 589 -35.38 -16.63 -22.53
CA VAL A 589 -35.52 -17.02 -23.94
C VAL A 589 -34.13 -17.27 -24.48
N THR A 590 -33.88 -18.50 -24.92
CA THR A 590 -32.70 -18.88 -25.68
C THR A 590 -33.03 -18.72 -27.17
N ASP A 591 -32.38 -17.81 -27.86
CA ASP A 591 -32.33 -17.82 -29.33
C ASP A 591 -30.99 -18.43 -29.79
N ASN A 592 -31.13 -19.58 -30.43
CA ASN A 592 -30.13 -20.18 -31.29
C ASN A 592 -30.17 -19.49 -32.66
N ALA A 593 -29.06 -18.96 -33.12
CA ALA A 593 -28.85 -18.78 -34.58
C ALA A 593 -27.38 -18.98 -34.93
N THR A 594 -27.14 -20.06 -35.59
CA THR A 594 -26.03 -20.42 -36.46
C THR A 594 -25.75 -19.36 -37.54
N GLN A 595 -24.54 -18.85 -37.65
CA GLN A 595 -23.66 -18.92 -38.86
C GLN A 595 -22.29 -18.36 -38.51
#